data_1523f414cd70b5ba30b1731005753d3a
#
_entry.id   1523f414cd70b5ba30b1731005753d3a
#
_cell.length_a   1.000
_cell.length_b   1.000
_cell.length_c   1.000
_cell.angle_alpha   90.00
_cell.angle_beta   90.00
_cell.angle_gamma   90.00
#
_symmetry.space_group_name_H-M   'P 1'
#
loop_
_entity.id
_entity.type
_entity.pdbx_description
1 polymer ?
#
loop_
_entity_poly.entity_id
_entity_poly.type
_entity_poly.pdbx_seq_one_letter_code
_entity_poly.pdbx_strand_id
1 'polypeptide(L)'
;MPGHPLRRALGTWWRDRSVGFRRIVRTLVLLLASTLVCLGAGAVTATASSPVGPHQARWSTTLDSTLTVDLGPLGSASLDSPAGPLGVRVLLGEIPSDAATPGTDDLAALLTGDLGSYSSLAAHPDLTVRQGLRALRDDALRRAGLLESLVLCAVAAGRLLTRGHL
;
A
#
# COMPACT_ATOMS: atom_id res chain seq x y z
N MET A 1 -42.65 7.19 -18.79
CA MET A 1 -41.47 7.86 -18.18
C MET A 1 -40.55 8.29 -19.33
N PRO A 2 -40.33 9.59 -19.60
CA PRO A 2 -39.48 10.04 -20.70
C PRO A 2 -38.01 9.77 -20.33
N GLY A 3 -37.34 8.93 -21.12
CA GLY A 3 -35.94 8.60 -20.93
C GLY A 3 -35.05 9.84 -21.03
N HIS A 4 -34.16 10.02 -20.07
CA HIS A 4 -33.26 11.16 -19.92
C HIS A 4 -32.59 11.55 -21.24
N PRO A 5 -32.71 12.82 -21.68
CA PRO A 5 -32.15 13.30 -22.94
C PRO A 5 -30.63 13.11 -23.06
N LEU A 6 -29.93 13.11 -21.94
CA LEU A 6 -28.47 12.87 -21.88
C LEU A 6 -28.06 11.47 -22.36
N ARG A 7 -28.85 10.43 -22.10
CA ARG A 7 -28.56 9.06 -22.57
C ARG A 7 -28.69 8.93 -24.09
N ARG A 8 -29.64 9.65 -24.72
CA ARG A 8 -29.81 9.66 -26.18
C ARG A 8 -28.69 10.46 -26.86
N ALA A 9 -28.33 11.61 -26.32
CA ALA A 9 -27.26 12.45 -26.85
C ALA A 9 -25.88 11.73 -26.79
N LEU A 10 -25.58 11.05 -25.71
CA LEU A 10 -24.35 10.24 -25.57
C LEU A 10 -24.33 9.05 -26.55
N GLY A 11 -25.49 8.42 -26.80
CA GLY A 11 -25.60 7.27 -27.70
C GLY A 11 -25.41 7.63 -29.17
N THR A 12 -25.89 8.81 -29.61
CA THR A 12 -25.70 9.32 -31.00
C THR A 12 -24.26 9.80 -31.21
N TRP A 13 -23.73 10.60 -30.27
CA TRP A 13 -22.33 11.07 -30.30
C TRP A 13 -21.32 9.92 -30.36
N TRP A 14 -21.58 8.80 -29.65
CA TRP A 14 -20.74 7.62 -29.65
C TRP A 14 -20.81 6.81 -30.95
N ARG A 15 -21.94 6.82 -31.65
CA ARG A 15 -22.14 6.11 -32.92
C ARG A 15 -21.43 6.77 -34.10
N ASP A 16 -21.33 8.10 -34.11
CA ASP A 16 -20.71 8.85 -35.20
C ASP A 16 -19.15 8.86 -35.16
N ARG A 17 -18.55 8.31 -34.11
CA ARG A 17 -17.09 8.23 -34.01
C ARG A 17 -16.52 7.03 -34.76
N SER A 18 -15.34 7.23 -35.39
CA SER A 18 -14.62 6.19 -36.12
C SER A 18 -14.40 4.94 -35.25
N VAL A 19 -14.39 3.76 -35.87
CA VAL A 19 -14.15 2.49 -35.18
C VAL A 19 -12.82 2.51 -34.40
N GLY A 20 -11.81 3.19 -34.96
CA GLY A 20 -10.50 3.38 -34.29
C GLY A 20 -10.61 4.15 -32.98
N PHE A 21 -11.35 5.27 -32.98
CA PHE A 21 -11.55 6.07 -31.77
C PHE A 21 -12.23 5.27 -30.66
N ARG A 22 -13.28 4.53 -30.98
CA ARG A 22 -13.98 3.68 -30.00
C ARG A 22 -13.09 2.59 -29.41
N ARG A 23 -12.19 2.01 -30.20
CA ARG A 23 -11.20 1.02 -29.73
C ARG A 23 -10.21 1.68 -28.76
N ILE A 24 -9.69 2.86 -29.11
CA ILE A 24 -8.75 3.60 -28.24
C ILE A 24 -9.40 3.92 -26.90
N VAL A 25 -10.60 4.53 -26.92
CA VAL A 25 -11.31 4.89 -25.68
C VAL A 25 -11.60 3.67 -24.81
N ARG A 26 -12.07 2.57 -25.42
CA ARG A 26 -12.30 1.32 -24.68
C ARG A 26 -11.01 0.78 -24.05
N THR A 27 -9.91 0.82 -24.79
CA THR A 27 -8.61 0.37 -24.26
C THR A 27 -8.14 1.26 -23.11
N LEU A 28 -8.27 2.59 -23.23
CA LEU A 28 -7.92 3.53 -22.17
C LEU A 28 -8.77 3.32 -20.91
N VAL A 29 -10.08 3.13 -21.07
CA VAL A 29 -10.99 2.86 -19.94
C VAL A 29 -10.62 1.56 -19.25
N LEU A 30 -10.32 0.51 -20.01
CA LEU A 30 -9.92 -0.78 -19.44
C LEU A 30 -8.57 -0.68 -18.71
N LEU A 31 -7.59 0.02 -19.28
CA LEU A 31 -6.31 0.28 -18.63
C LEU A 31 -6.49 1.08 -17.33
N LEU A 32 -7.27 2.15 -17.36
CA LEU A 32 -7.54 2.95 -16.17
C LEU A 32 -8.24 2.12 -15.09
N ALA A 33 -9.24 1.33 -15.46
CA ALA A 33 -9.94 0.46 -14.53
C ALA A 33 -8.99 -0.59 -13.93
N SER A 34 -8.15 -1.22 -14.76
CA SER A 34 -7.13 -2.17 -14.31
C SER A 34 -6.15 -1.53 -13.32
N THR A 35 -5.63 -0.36 -13.66
CA THR A 35 -4.69 0.38 -12.79
C THR A 35 -5.33 0.74 -11.45
N LEU A 36 -6.59 1.19 -11.44
CA LEU A 36 -7.30 1.51 -10.20
C LEU A 36 -7.52 0.26 -9.33
N VAL A 37 -7.87 -0.87 -9.94
CA VAL A 37 -8.02 -2.15 -9.21
C VAL A 37 -6.68 -2.61 -8.65
N CYS A 38 -5.60 -2.56 -9.44
CA CYS A 38 -4.26 -2.94 -8.99
C CYS A 38 -3.73 -2.02 -7.88
N LEU A 39 -3.97 -0.71 -7.96
CA LEU A 39 -3.64 0.23 -6.90
C LEU A 39 -4.42 -0.06 -5.62
N GLY A 40 -5.72 -0.33 -5.72
CA GLY A 40 -6.56 -0.72 -4.58
C GLY A 40 -6.06 -2.01 -3.94
N ALA A 41 -5.80 -3.05 -4.73
CA ALA A 41 -5.26 -4.32 -4.24
C ALA A 41 -3.87 -4.15 -3.60
N GLY A 42 -2.98 -3.38 -4.21
CA GLY A 42 -1.68 -3.05 -3.66
C GLY A 42 -1.77 -2.32 -2.33
N ALA A 43 -2.67 -1.33 -2.22
CA ALA A 43 -2.89 -0.58 -0.99
C ALA A 43 -3.41 -1.46 0.16
N VAL A 44 -4.41 -2.32 -0.11
CA VAL A 44 -5.03 -3.19 0.92
C VAL A 44 -4.08 -4.28 1.40
N THR A 45 -3.18 -4.74 0.54
CA THR A 45 -2.24 -5.82 0.86
C THR A 45 -0.86 -5.32 1.28
N ALA A 46 -0.64 -4.00 1.36
CA ALA A 46 0.66 -3.44 1.67
C ALA A 46 1.14 -3.81 3.08
N THR A 47 2.41 -4.16 3.16
CA THR A 47 3.11 -4.43 4.42
C THR A 47 4.52 -3.85 4.35
N ALA A 48 4.96 -3.20 5.39
CA ALA A 48 6.32 -2.66 5.46
C ALA A 48 6.92 -2.89 6.84
N SER A 49 8.23 -2.85 6.92
CA SER A 49 8.96 -2.80 8.19
C SER A 49 9.78 -1.53 8.24
N SER A 50 9.76 -0.85 9.38
CA SER A 50 10.62 0.29 9.63
C SER A 50 11.03 0.33 11.09
N PRO A 51 12.22 0.89 11.40
CA PRO A 51 12.64 1.04 12.78
C PRO A 51 11.77 2.07 13.50
N VAL A 52 11.38 1.76 14.73
CA VAL A 52 10.69 2.67 15.66
C VAL A 52 11.47 2.67 16.97
N GLY A 53 12.39 3.62 17.12
CA GLY A 53 13.39 3.57 18.17
C GLY A 53 14.29 2.33 18.00
N PRO A 54 14.55 1.54 19.06
CA PRO A 54 15.33 0.33 18.99
C PRO A 54 14.55 -0.87 18.44
N HIS A 55 13.21 -0.74 18.28
CA HIS A 55 12.34 -1.82 17.84
C HIS A 55 12.16 -1.84 16.32
N GLN A 56 12.00 -3.04 15.76
CA GLN A 56 11.49 -3.21 14.40
C GLN A 56 9.97 -3.20 14.44
N ALA A 57 9.35 -2.21 13.83
CA ALA A 57 7.90 -2.15 13.69
C ALA A 57 7.45 -2.69 12.34
N ARG A 58 6.44 -3.55 12.37
CA ARG A 58 5.75 -4.04 11.18
C ARG A 58 4.48 -3.24 10.95
N TRP A 59 4.39 -2.62 9.79
CA TRP A 59 3.24 -1.83 9.34
C TRP A 59 2.42 -2.65 8.36
N SER A 60 1.10 -2.64 8.51
CA SER A 60 0.18 -3.27 7.58
C SER A 60 -1.06 -2.42 7.42
N THR A 61 -1.62 -2.39 6.20
CA THR A 61 -2.92 -1.78 5.98
C THR A 61 -4.04 -2.71 6.42
N THR A 62 -5.11 -2.13 6.96
CA THR A 62 -6.34 -2.82 7.36
C THR A 62 -7.54 -2.11 6.75
N LEU A 63 -8.72 -2.73 6.80
CA LEU A 63 -9.98 -2.15 6.31
C LEU A 63 -10.96 -1.87 7.46
N ASP A 64 -10.44 -1.69 8.66
CA ASP A 64 -11.22 -1.50 9.88
C ASP A 64 -11.40 -0.05 10.30
N SER A 65 -10.95 0.90 9.46
CA SER A 65 -11.01 2.34 9.74
C SER A 65 -10.29 2.76 11.02
N THR A 66 -9.34 1.96 11.51
CA THR A 66 -8.63 2.23 12.75
C THR A 66 -7.12 2.30 12.55
N LEU A 67 -6.47 3.16 13.31
CA LEU A 67 -5.03 3.14 13.50
C LEU A 67 -4.76 2.37 14.80
N THR A 68 -4.24 1.15 14.69
CA THR A 68 -3.95 0.29 15.85
C THR A 68 -2.45 0.16 16.01
N VAL A 69 -1.95 0.50 17.20
CA VAL A 69 -0.57 0.27 17.60
C VAL A 69 -0.58 -0.85 18.65
N ASP A 70 0.03 -1.97 18.32
CA ASP A 70 0.14 -3.12 19.20
C ASP A 70 1.54 -3.14 19.84
N LEU A 71 1.57 -3.01 21.15
CA LEU A 71 2.77 -3.00 21.98
C LEU A 71 3.07 -4.40 22.59
N GLY A 72 2.47 -5.44 22.03
CA GLY A 72 2.62 -6.81 22.53
C GLY A 72 2.02 -6.97 23.94
N PRO A 73 2.81 -7.45 24.93
CA PRO A 73 2.29 -7.73 26.28
C PRO A 73 1.85 -6.48 27.05
N LEU A 74 2.21 -5.28 26.58
CA LEU A 74 1.78 -4.00 27.18
C LEU A 74 0.39 -3.56 26.73
N GLY A 75 -0.19 -4.28 25.75
CA GLY A 75 -1.52 -3.97 25.22
C GLY A 75 -1.51 -3.29 23.87
N SER A 76 -2.67 -2.82 23.43
CA SER A 76 -2.84 -2.13 22.16
C SER A 76 -3.57 -0.80 22.35
N ALA A 77 -3.20 0.19 21.57
CA ALA A 77 -3.90 1.47 21.46
C ALA A 77 -4.53 1.58 20.07
N SER A 78 -5.80 2.00 20.02
CA SER A 78 -6.51 2.21 18.77
C SER A 78 -7.11 3.61 18.71
N LEU A 79 -7.05 4.22 17.53
CA LEU A 79 -7.59 5.54 17.21
C LEU A 79 -8.34 5.43 15.89
N ASP A 80 -9.37 6.26 15.70
CA ASP A 80 -10.07 6.33 14.43
C ASP A 80 -9.14 6.84 13.32
N SER A 81 -9.17 6.15 12.17
CA SER A 81 -8.34 6.54 11.02
C SER A 81 -8.94 7.75 10.31
N PRO A 82 -8.19 8.83 10.08
CA PRO A 82 -8.64 9.95 9.27
C PRO A 82 -8.74 9.61 7.77
N ALA A 83 -8.25 8.42 7.35
CA ALA A 83 -8.23 7.96 5.96
C ALA A 83 -9.50 7.20 5.53
N GLY A 84 -10.60 7.33 6.26
CA GLY A 84 -11.87 6.66 5.96
C GLY A 84 -11.78 5.15 6.21
N PRO A 85 -12.12 4.28 5.24
CA PRO A 85 -12.16 2.83 5.43
C PRO A 85 -10.78 2.17 5.58
N LEU A 86 -9.71 2.89 5.26
CA LEU A 86 -8.35 2.39 5.38
C LEU A 86 -7.84 2.64 6.80
N GLY A 87 -7.43 1.56 7.46
CA GLY A 87 -6.72 1.57 8.73
C GLY A 87 -5.26 1.20 8.55
N VAL A 88 -4.49 1.37 9.60
CA VAL A 88 -3.08 0.95 9.67
C VAL A 88 -2.85 0.25 11.00
N ARG A 89 -2.28 -0.93 10.94
CA ARG A 89 -1.82 -1.66 12.12
C ARG A 89 -0.31 -1.64 12.21
N VAL A 90 0.18 -1.24 13.35
CA VAL A 90 1.61 -1.21 13.68
C VAL A 90 1.86 -2.24 14.77
N LEU A 91 2.65 -3.25 14.47
CA LEU A 91 3.09 -4.25 15.44
C LEU A 91 4.55 -3.93 15.80
N LEU A 92 4.80 -3.62 17.06
CA LEU A 92 6.17 -3.50 17.54
C LEU A 92 6.73 -4.91 17.78
N GLY A 93 7.80 -5.24 17.06
CA GLY A 93 8.54 -6.49 17.22
C GLY A 93 9.51 -6.44 18.41
N GLU A 94 10.09 -7.58 18.72
CA GLU A 94 11.17 -7.68 19.69
C GLU A 94 12.39 -6.86 19.22
N ILE A 95 13.20 -6.40 20.18
CA ILE A 95 14.49 -5.79 19.89
C ILE A 95 15.35 -6.89 19.26
N PRO A 96 15.92 -6.70 18.06
CA PRO A 96 16.79 -7.70 17.45
C PRO A 96 17.95 -8.00 18.41
N SER A 97 17.93 -9.15 19.01
CA SER A 97 19.02 -9.62 19.89
C SER A 97 20.13 -10.26 19.05
N ASP A 98 20.67 -9.52 18.08
CA ASP A 98 21.91 -9.92 17.40
C ASP A 98 23.16 -9.85 18.29
N ALA A 99 22.96 -9.50 19.56
CA ALA A 99 23.99 -9.47 20.57
C ALA A 99 24.29 -10.90 21.03
N ALA A 100 25.28 -11.53 20.43
CA ALA A 100 26.13 -12.50 21.15
C ALA A 100 26.41 -11.88 22.54
N THR A 101 26.24 -12.66 23.60
CA THR A 101 26.33 -12.30 25.01
C THR A 101 27.30 -11.12 25.25
N PRO A 102 26.79 -9.90 25.46
CA PRO A 102 27.66 -8.72 25.53
C PRO A 102 28.49 -8.81 26.81
N GLY A 103 29.76 -8.50 26.70
CA GLY A 103 30.58 -8.22 27.87
C GLY A 103 30.03 -7.03 28.66
N THR A 104 30.39 -6.87 29.90
CA THR A 104 29.89 -5.80 30.77
C THR A 104 30.11 -4.40 30.21
N ASP A 105 31.15 -4.19 29.40
CA ASP A 105 31.46 -2.91 28.76
C ASP A 105 30.55 -2.62 27.55
N ASP A 106 30.08 -3.66 26.83
CA ASP A 106 29.15 -3.57 25.73
C ASP A 106 27.72 -3.26 26.22
N LEU A 107 27.36 -3.67 27.44
CA LEU A 107 26.05 -3.43 28.01
C LEU A 107 25.76 -1.93 28.19
N ALA A 108 26.77 -1.17 28.68
CA ALA A 108 26.64 0.27 28.84
C ALA A 108 26.52 1.00 27.51
N ALA A 109 27.21 0.53 26.47
CA ALA A 109 27.11 1.07 25.11
C ALA A 109 25.73 0.77 24.49
N LEU A 110 25.19 -0.43 24.68
CA LEU A 110 23.86 -0.82 24.23
C LEU A 110 22.77 0.03 24.93
N LEU A 111 22.83 0.18 26.25
CA LEU A 111 21.86 0.97 27.00
C LEU A 111 21.90 2.45 26.61
N THR A 112 23.08 3.02 26.36
CA THR A 112 23.20 4.42 25.87
C THR A 112 22.68 4.56 24.45
N GLY A 113 22.89 3.58 23.57
CA GLY A 113 22.34 3.57 22.22
C GLY A 113 20.82 3.51 22.21
N ASP A 114 20.23 2.64 23.04
CA ASP A 114 18.79 2.50 23.18
C ASP A 114 18.14 3.74 23.76
N LEU A 115 18.71 4.35 24.81
CA LEU A 115 18.24 5.62 25.37
C LEU A 115 18.30 6.75 24.36
N GLY A 116 19.37 6.81 23.54
CA GLY A 116 19.48 7.75 22.43
C GLY A 116 18.39 7.56 21.39
N SER A 117 18.04 6.33 21.06
CA SER A 117 16.98 5.98 20.12
C SER A 117 15.59 6.37 20.66
N TYR A 118 15.30 6.14 21.94
CA TYR A 118 14.05 6.59 22.57
C TYR A 118 13.97 8.11 22.66
N SER A 119 15.07 8.79 22.97
CA SER A 119 15.08 10.26 23.03
C SER A 119 14.84 10.88 21.66
N SER A 120 15.39 10.31 20.60
CA SER A 120 15.16 10.78 19.23
C SER A 120 13.71 10.52 18.79
N LEU A 121 13.11 9.40 19.17
CA LEU A 121 11.71 9.09 18.91
C LEU A 121 10.78 10.08 19.65
N ALA A 122 11.09 10.40 20.91
CA ALA A 122 10.31 11.35 21.69
C ALA A 122 10.42 12.78 21.15
N ALA A 123 11.60 13.17 20.63
CA ALA A 123 11.83 14.48 20.06
C ALA A 123 11.14 14.67 18.69
N HIS A 124 11.05 13.61 17.86
CA HIS A 124 10.55 13.69 16.49
C HIS A 124 9.63 12.52 16.13
N PRO A 125 8.50 12.33 16.80
CA PRO A 125 7.61 11.19 16.55
C PRO A 125 7.01 11.21 15.15
N ASP A 126 6.81 12.43 14.60
CA ASP A 126 6.27 12.63 13.24
C ASP A 126 7.20 12.10 12.14
N LEU A 127 8.50 12.16 12.32
CA LEU A 127 9.46 11.64 11.34
C LEU A 127 9.39 10.11 11.24
N THR A 128 9.28 9.43 12.36
CA THR A 128 9.16 7.98 12.43
C THR A 128 7.87 7.49 11.76
N VAL A 129 6.74 8.15 12.06
CA VAL A 129 5.45 7.83 11.43
C VAL A 129 5.51 8.06 9.92
N ARG A 130 6.07 9.18 9.49
CA ARG A 130 6.23 9.48 8.06
C ARG A 130 7.11 8.46 7.35
N GLN A 131 8.15 7.97 7.99
CA GLN A 131 9.03 6.95 7.44
C GLN A 131 8.29 5.61 7.26
N GLY A 132 7.54 5.16 8.27
CA GLY A 132 6.71 3.97 8.19
C GLY A 132 5.65 4.07 7.09
N LEU A 133 4.95 5.21 7.00
CA LEU A 133 3.94 5.44 5.96
C LEU A 133 4.55 5.50 4.55
N ARG A 134 5.75 6.07 4.39
CA ARG A 134 6.47 6.05 3.10
C ARG A 134 6.82 4.62 2.70
N ALA A 135 7.39 3.83 3.62
CA ALA A 135 7.71 2.44 3.35
C ALA A 135 6.47 1.62 2.95
N LEU A 136 5.35 1.85 3.64
CA LEU A 136 4.06 1.21 3.33
C LEU A 136 3.54 1.61 1.94
N ARG A 137 3.60 2.91 1.61
CA ARG A 137 3.23 3.41 0.27
C ARG A 137 4.09 2.79 -0.83
N ASP A 138 5.40 2.71 -0.61
CA ASP A 138 6.32 2.20 -1.61
C ASP A 138 6.10 0.68 -1.84
N ASP A 139 5.77 -0.08 -0.80
CA ASP A 139 5.36 -1.49 -0.94
C ASP A 139 4.01 -1.62 -1.69
N ALA A 140 3.03 -0.77 -1.38
CA ALA A 140 1.76 -0.72 -2.08
C ALA A 140 1.93 -0.47 -3.58
N LEU A 141 2.77 0.51 -3.95
CA LEU A 141 3.06 0.84 -5.34
C LEU A 141 3.81 -0.30 -6.06
N ARG A 142 4.77 -0.96 -5.40
CA ARG A 142 5.46 -2.12 -5.96
C ARG A 142 4.48 -3.26 -6.25
N ARG A 143 3.61 -3.60 -5.30
CA ARG A 143 2.58 -4.64 -5.48
C ARG A 143 1.62 -4.29 -6.60
N ALA A 144 1.14 -3.05 -6.64
CA ALA A 144 0.27 -2.57 -7.71
C ALA A 144 0.94 -2.70 -9.09
N GLY A 145 2.21 -2.29 -9.21
CA GLY A 145 2.97 -2.40 -10.45
C GLY A 145 3.18 -3.85 -10.89
N LEU A 146 3.46 -4.77 -9.96
CA LEU A 146 3.57 -6.20 -10.26
C LEU A 146 2.24 -6.77 -10.75
N LEU A 147 1.12 -6.46 -10.07
CA LEU A 147 -0.21 -6.91 -10.48
C LEU A 147 -0.58 -6.37 -11.86
N GLU A 148 -0.35 -5.08 -12.12
CA GLU A 148 -0.60 -4.46 -13.43
C GLU A 148 0.24 -5.13 -14.53
N SER A 149 1.52 -5.39 -14.27
CA SER A 149 2.40 -6.10 -15.21
C SER A 149 1.88 -7.50 -15.53
N LEU A 150 1.40 -8.25 -14.53
CA LEU A 150 0.79 -9.57 -14.72
C LEU A 150 -0.48 -9.48 -15.59
N VAL A 151 -1.35 -8.53 -15.32
CA VAL A 151 -2.57 -8.30 -16.11
C VAL A 151 -2.23 -7.99 -17.56
N LEU A 152 -1.29 -7.10 -17.81
CA LEU A 152 -0.85 -6.73 -19.16
C LEU A 152 -0.23 -7.91 -19.90
N CYS A 153 0.61 -8.71 -19.23
CA CYS A 153 1.19 -9.93 -19.79
C CYS A 153 0.10 -10.95 -20.13
N ALA A 154 -0.87 -11.17 -19.26
CA ALA A 154 -1.98 -12.09 -19.50
C ALA A 154 -2.84 -11.65 -20.69
N VAL A 155 -3.14 -10.36 -20.81
CA VAL A 155 -3.88 -9.81 -21.95
C VAL A 155 -3.08 -9.94 -23.24
N ALA A 156 -1.77 -9.68 -23.22
CA ALA A 156 -0.90 -9.83 -24.39
C ALA A 156 -0.83 -11.30 -24.85
N ALA A 157 -0.61 -12.23 -23.92
CA ALA A 157 -0.57 -13.65 -24.19
C ALA A 157 -1.91 -14.15 -24.77
N GLY A 158 -3.04 -13.76 -24.17
CA GLY A 158 -4.37 -14.11 -24.69
C GLY A 158 -4.60 -13.63 -26.13
N ARG A 159 -4.13 -12.40 -26.45
CA ARG A 159 -4.21 -11.87 -27.82
C ARG A 159 -3.33 -12.63 -28.82
N LEU A 160 -2.15 -13.08 -28.40
CA LEU A 160 -1.27 -13.88 -29.26
C LEU A 160 -1.87 -15.25 -29.54
N LEU A 161 -2.40 -15.92 -28.54
CA LEU A 161 -3.06 -17.22 -28.68
C LEU A 161 -4.28 -17.16 -29.59
N THR A 162 -5.11 -16.12 -29.49
CA THR A 162 -6.29 -15.97 -30.34
C THR A 162 -5.96 -15.59 -31.78
N ARG A 163 -4.78 -14.96 -32.04
CA ARG A 163 -4.32 -14.67 -33.41
C ARG A 163 -3.65 -15.86 -34.10
N GLY A 164 -3.11 -16.82 -33.34
CA GLY A 164 -2.43 -17.98 -33.87
C GLY A 164 -3.38 -19.10 -34.34
N HIS A 165 -4.67 -18.96 -34.13
CA HIS A 165 -5.71 -19.94 -34.55
C HIS A 165 -6.52 -19.51 -35.79
N LEU A 166 -6.11 -18.48 -36.51
CA LEU A 166 -6.62 -18.05 -37.80
C LEU A 166 -5.56 -18.23 -38.88
#